data_a0eeacfbb72deda10bcc7c8e89d87b1d
#
_entry.id   a0eeacfbb72deda10bcc7c8e89d87b1d
#
_cell.length_a   1.000
_cell.length_b   1.000
_cell.length_c   1.000
_cell.angle_alpha   90.00
_cell.angle_beta   90.00
_cell.angle_gamma   90.00
#
_symmetry.space_group_name_H-M   'P 1'
#
loop_
_entity.id
_entity.type
_entity.pdbx_description
1 polymer ?
#
loop_
_entity_poly.entity_id
_entity_poly.type
_entity_poly.pdbx_seq_one_letter_code
_entity_poly.pdbx_strand_id
1 'polypeptide(L)'
;MDSYSGCAVLFDVDKFINAGMLNEHLFIYYDEADSSIKLKDNNCKILYAPSLEVYHDTSYTMRKVSHLKTYYMARNKFIVFNKNMSFFSKIYYVAFETAYHLKNKRIKNVSYLLKGVYHFMKGKTGAYK
;
A
#
# COMPACT_ATOMS: atom_id res chain seq x y z
N MET A 1 -18.40 0.36 -4.05
CA MET A 1 -17.15 -0.44 -3.95
C MET A 1 -16.43 -0.06 -2.68
N ASP A 2 -15.56 -0.95 -2.12
CA ASP A 2 -14.81 -0.66 -0.89
C ASP A 2 -13.44 -0.03 -1.14
N SER A 3 -12.90 -0.18 -2.34
CA SER A 3 -11.66 0.47 -2.79
C SER A 3 -11.66 0.65 -4.31
N TYR A 4 -10.75 1.47 -4.80
CA TYR A 4 -10.52 1.71 -6.22
C TYR A 4 -9.10 1.27 -6.63
N SER A 5 -8.86 1.17 -7.94
CA SER A 5 -7.52 1.00 -8.51
C SER A 5 -6.98 2.34 -8.99
N GLY A 6 -5.75 2.67 -8.66
CA GLY A 6 -5.10 3.92 -9.05
C GLY A 6 -4.79 4.08 -10.54
N CYS A 7 -5.14 3.09 -11.37
CA CYS A 7 -4.89 3.14 -12.82
C CYS A 7 -5.65 4.28 -13.51
N ALA A 8 -6.90 4.50 -13.11
CA ALA A 8 -7.73 5.62 -13.58
C ALA A 8 -8.81 5.91 -12.55
N VAL A 9 -8.80 7.10 -12.00
CA VAL A 9 -9.76 7.54 -10.98
C VAL A 9 -10.14 8.98 -11.24
N LEU A 10 -11.44 9.27 -11.13
CA LEU A 10 -11.96 10.63 -11.13
C LEU A 10 -12.43 10.96 -9.71
N PHE A 11 -11.93 12.04 -9.14
CA PHE A 11 -12.32 12.50 -7.82
C PHE A 11 -13.23 13.74 -7.89
N ASP A 12 -14.24 13.76 -7.03
CA ASP A 12 -14.86 15.00 -6.58
C ASP A 12 -13.82 15.72 -5.70
N VAL A 13 -13.28 16.83 -6.20
CA VAL A 13 -12.11 17.49 -5.60
C VAL A 13 -12.38 17.94 -4.17
N ASP A 14 -13.54 18.54 -3.92
CA ASP A 14 -13.89 19.04 -2.59
C ASP A 14 -14.00 17.90 -1.58
N LYS A 15 -14.65 16.81 -1.95
CA LYS A 15 -14.77 15.63 -1.10
C LYS A 15 -13.41 14.97 -0.86
N PHE A 16 -12.56 14.93 -1.88
CA PHE A 16 -11.22 14.34 -1.78
C PHE A 16 -10.30 15.15 -0.86
N ILE A 17 -10.35 16.48 -0.95
CA ILE A 17 -9.62 17.38 -0.05
C ILE A 17 -10.13 17.21 1.38
N ASN A 18 -11.46 17.23 1.59
CA ASN A 18 -12.08 17.06 2.91
C ASN A 18 -11.77 15.69 3.53
N ALA A 19 -11.61 14.65 2.72
CA ALA A 19 -11.19 13.33 3.19
C ALA A 19 -9.69 13.23 3.52
N GLY A 20 -8.89 14.25 3.22
CA GLY A 20 -7.45 14.30 3.55
C GLY A 20 -6.52 13.80 2.47
N MET A 21 -6.98 13.76 1.21
CA MET A 21 -6.17 13.47 -0.01
C MET A 21 -5.31 12.19 0.09
N LEU A 22 -4.33 12.07 -0.81
CA LEU A 22 -3.34 11.00 -0.77
C LEU A 22 -2.35 11.22 0.40
N ASN A 23 -1.90 10.13 0.95
CA ASN A 23 -0.94 10.14 2.06
C ASN A 23 0.51 10.15 1.54
N GLU A 24 1.13 11.32 1.51
CA GLU A 24 2.50 11.51 1.02
C GLU A 24 3.54 10.68 1.80
N HIS A 25 3.24 10.27 3.04
CA HIS A 25 4.10 9.42 3.85
C HIS A 25 4.29 8.03 3.26
N LEU A 26 3.38 7.57 2.38
CA LEU A 26 3.46 6.25 1.76
C LEU A 26 4.46 6.22 0.59
N PHE A 27 4.60 7.31 -0.17
CA PHE A 27 5.38 7.43 -1.39
C PHE A 27 4.85 6.58 -2.56
N ILE A 28 4.67 5.27 -2.38
CA ILE A 28 4.13 4.33 -3.38
C ILE A 28 3.56 3.09 -2.67
N TYR A 29 2.52 2.50 -3.21
CA TYR A 29 1.74 1.38 -2.70
C TYR A 29 0.94 1.69 -1.43
N TYR A 30 -0.24 1.15 -1.37
CA TYR A 30 -1.25 1.35 -0.32
C TYR A 30 -1.90 2.74 -0.28
N ASP A 31 -1.54 3.64 -1.19
CA ASP A 31 -2.16 4.95 -1.34
C ASP A 31 -3.65 4.83 -1.72
N GLU A 32 -4.00 3.91 -2.63
CA GLU A 32 -5.41 3.65 -2.95
C GLU A 32 -6.18 3.07 -1.74
N ALA A 33 -5.55 2.19 -0.97
CA ALA A 33 -6.19 1.62 0.21
C ALA A 33 -6.39 2.66 1.31
N ASP A 34 -5.37 3.48 1.59
CA ASP A 34 -5.42 4.56 2.58
C ASP A 34 -6.51 5.59 2.23
N SER A 35 -6.49 6.06 0.98
CA SER A 35 -7.47 7.06 0.53
C SER A 35 -8.88 6.49 0.41
N SER A 36 -9.04 5.21 0.04
CA SER A 36 -10.36 4.54 0.05
C SER A 36 -10.95 4.47 1.45
N ILE A 37 -10.14 4.17 2.47
CA ILE A 37 -10.57 4.18 3.87
C ILE A 37 -11.00 5.60 4.28
N LYS A 38 -10.18 6.61 4.01
CA LYS A 38 -10.49 8.01 4.32
C LYS A 38 -11.78 8.48 3.65
N LEU A 39 -11.98 8.16 2.37
CA LEU A 39 -13.21 8.49 1.65
C LEU A 39 -14.43 7.83 2.30
N LYS A 40 -14.32 6.55 2.67
CA LYS A 40 -15.38 5.81 3.34
C LYS A 40 -15.71 6.39 4.72
N ASP A 41 -14.69 6.72 5.51
CA ASP A 41 -14.86 7.34 6.83
C ASP A 41 -15.53 8.72 6.74
N ASN A 42 -15.41 9.40 5.59
CA ASN A 42 -16.09 10.66 5.28
C ASN A 42 -17.42 10.47 4.50
N ASN A 43 -18.01 9.27 4.55
CA ASN A 43 -19.27 8.93 3.87
C ASN A 43 -19.27 9.16 2.35
N CYS A 44 -18.10 9.17 1.72
CA CYS A 44 -17.98 9.26 0.27
C CYS A 44 -18.22 7.89 -0.37
N LYS A 45 -18.89 7.88 -1.52
CA LYS A 45 -19.14 6.65 -2.28
C LYS A 45 -18.09 6.47 -3.36
N ILE A 46 -17.55 5.26 -3.46
CA ILE A 46 -16.68 4.84 -4.57
C ILE A 46 -17.57 4.11 -5.58
N LEU A 47 -17.65 4.65 -6.80
CA LEU A 47 -18.49 4.12 -7.87
C LEU A 47 -17.60 3.49 -8.95
N TYR A 48 -18.09 2.43 -9.57
CA TYR A 48 -17.50 1.84 -10.76
C TYR A 48 -18.27 2.34 -11.99
N ALA A 49 -17.56 2.78 -13.03
CA ALA A 49 -18.13 3.26 -14.29
C ALA A 49 -17.83 2.25 -15.41
N PRO A 50 -18.69 1.26 -15.66
CA PRO A 50 -18.42 0.16 -16.59
C PRO A 50 -18.36 0.60 -18.05
N SER A 51 -18.87 1.78 -18.38
CA SER A 51 -18.83 2.35 -19.73
C SER A 51 -17.49 2.99 -20.11
N LEU A 52 -16.56 3.10 -19.14
CA LEU A 52 -15.25 3.69 -19.36
C LEU A 52 -14.18 2.60 -19.31
N GLU A 53 -13.43 2.48 -20.37
CA GLU A 53 -12.33 1.53 -20.49
C GLU A 53 -10.99 2.26 -20.49
N VAL A 54 -10.02 1.75 -19.72
CA VAL A 54 -8.67 2.29 -19.64
C VAL A 54 -7.68 1.14 -19.80
N TYR A 55 -6.75 1.28 -20.74
CA TYR A 55 -5.66 0.33 -20.95
C TYR A 55 -4.45 0.77 -20.13
N HIS A 56 -3.96 -0.12 -19.28
CA HIS A 56 -2.83 0.15 -18.39
C HIS A 56 -1.77 -0.95 -18.49
N ASP A 57 -0.56 -0.59 -18.92
CA ASP A 57 0.58 -1.53 -18.91
C ASP A 57 1.24 -1.54 -17.53
N THR A 58 0.93 -2.61 -16.80
CA THR A 58 1.29 -2.72 -15.39
C THR A 58 2.75 -3.09 -15.16
N SER A 59 3.39 -2.36 -14.25
CA SER A 59 4.58 -2.82 -13.51
C SER A 59 5.89 -2.93 -14.29
N TYR A 60 6.04 -2.33 -15.47
CA TYR A 60 7.30 -2.41 -16.23
C TYR A 60 8.52 -1.96 -15.39
N THR A 61 8.41 -0.81 -14.73
CA THR A 61 9.50 -0.23 -13.94
C THR A 61 9.78 -1.02 -12.65
N MET A 62 8.73 -1.50 -11.97
CA MET A 62 8.87 -2.15 -10.66
C MET A 62 9.25 -3.62 -10.73
N ARG A 63 9.15 -4.27 -11.89
CA ARG A 63 9.67 -5.66 -12.08
C ARG A 63 11.16 -5.74 -11.82
N LYS A 64 11.93 -4.69 -12.17
CA LYS A 64 13.38 -4.63 -12.01
C LYS A 64 13.86 -4.43 -10.57
N VAL A 65 13.00 -3.93 -9.67
CA VAL A 65 13.33 -3.57 -8.28
C VAL A 65 12.41 -4.23 -7.26
N SER A 66 12.19 -5.53 -7.41
CA SER A 66 11.22 -6.30 -6.59
C SER A 66 11.45 -6.18 -5.08
N HIS A 67 12.69 -6.00 -4.62
CA HIS A 67 13.04 -5.82 -3.21
C HIS A 67 12.53 -4.49 -2.64
N LEU A 68 12.57 -3.39 -3.42
CA LEU A 68 11.97 -2.11 -3.01
C LEU A 68 10.44 -2.21 -2.93
N LYS A 69 9.81 -2.94 -3.85
CA LYS A 69 8.40 -3.27 -3.74
C LYS A 69 8.09 -3.95 -2.39
N THR A 70 8.86 -4.98 -2.04
CA THR A 70 8.69 -5.71 -0.77
C THR A 70 8.84 -4.78 0.44
N TYR A 71 9.83 -3.88 0.41
CA TYR A 71 10.04 -2.89 1.45
C TYR A 71 8.81 -1.98 1.65
N TYR A 72 8.33 -1.35 0.57
CA TYR A 72 7.19 -0.44 0.65
C TYR A 72 5.90 -1.16 1.04
N MET A 73 5.67 -2.36 0.46
CA MET A 73 4.50 -3.17 0.81
C MET A 73 4.49 -3.51 2.30
N ALA A 74 5.62 -3.89 2.89
CA ALA A 74 5.72 -4.21 4.31
C ALA A 74 5.52 -2.96 5.19
N ARG A 75 6.27 -1.87 4.92
CA ARG A 75 6.19 -0.65 5.72
C ARG A 75 4.78 -0.03 5.66
N ASN A 76 4.26 0.15 4.46
CA ASN A 76 3.01 0.88 4.25
C ASN A 76 1.79 0.10 4.72
N LYS A 77 1.81 -1.24 4.62
CA LYS A 77 0.77 -2.08 5.23
C LYS A 77 0.60 -1.77 6.72
N PHE A 78 1.71 -1.66 7.44
CA PHE A 78 1.65 -1.31 8.86
C PHE A 78 1.24 0.16 9.08
N ILE A 79 1.68 1.10 8.24
CA ILE A 79 1.24 2.49 8.35
C ILE A 79 -0.29 2.59 8.23
N VAL A 80 -0.87 1.94 7.21
CA VAL A 80 -2.31 2.04 6.91
C VAL A 80 -3.16 1.22 7.88
N PHE A 81 -2.76 -0.02 8.19
CA PHE A 81 -3.61 -0.97 8.90
C PHE A 81 -3.21 -1.23 10.35
N ASN A 82 -2.17 -0.57 10.89
CA ASN A 82 -1.64 -0.85 12.23
C ASN A 82 -2.72 -0.85 13.33
N LYS A 83 -3.66 0.08 13.26
CA LYS A 83 -4.75 0.21 14.24
C LYS A 83 -5.73 -0.98 14.19
N ASN A 84 -5.91 -1.56 13.00
CA ASN A 84 -6.89 -2.63 12.74
C ASN A 84 -6.25 -4.03 12.78
N MET A 85 -4.93 -4.13 12.93
CA MET A 85 -4.22 -5.40 13.02
C MET A 85 -3.89 -5.75 14.47
N SER A 86 -4.31 -6.96 14.89
CA SER A 86 -3.86 -7.51 16.17
C SER A 86 -2.35 -7.79 16.16
N PHE A 87 -1.75 -7.91 17.34
CA PHE A 87 -0.34 -8.27 17.48
C PHE A 87 -0.01 -9.61 16.77
N PHE A 88 -0.86 -10.61 16.93
CA PHE A 88 -0.69 -11.91 16.27
C PHE A 88 -0.77 -11.81 14.76
N SER A 89 -1.70 -11.00 14.22
CA SER A 89 -1.80 -10.78 12.76
C SER A 89 -0.55 -10.14 12.19
N LYS A 90 0.11 -9.25 12.93
CA LYS A 90 1.37 -8.64 12.52
C LYS A 90 2.50 -9.66 12.45
N ILE A 91 2.64 -10.49 13.49
CA ILE A 91 3.63 -11.58 13.52
C ILE A 91 3.38 -12.56 12.38
N TYR A 92 2.13 -13.02 12.23
CA TYR A 92 1.74 -13.94 11.16
C TYR A 92 2.12 -13.38 9.78
N TYR A 93 1.81 -12.11 9.51
CA TYR A 93 2.16 -11.48 8.24
C TYR A 93 3.67 -11.51 7.97
N VAL A 94 4.48 -11.10 8.94
CA VAL A 94 5.94 -11.08 8.79
C VAL A 94 6.50 -12.49 8.60
N ALA A 95 6.02 -13.46 9.37
CA ALA A 95 6.44 -14.85 9.27
C ALA A 95 6.06 -15.47 7.90
N PHE A 96 4.83 -15.25 7.47
CA PHE A 96 4.32 -15.74 6.18
C PHE A 96 5.12 -15.16 4.99
N GLU A 97 5.30 -13.84 4.94
CA GLU A 97 6.07 -13.19 3.87
C GLU A 97 7.54 -13.63 3.87
N THR A 98 8.13 -13.80 5.07
CA THR A 98 9.50 -14.31 5.20
C THR A 98 9.60 -15.73 4.62
N ALA A 99 8.71 -16.63 5.02
CA ALA A 99 8.68 -18.00 4.52
C ALA A 99 8.44 -18.04 3.01
N TYR A 100 7.53 -17.21 2.49
CA TYR A 100 7.28 -17.10 1.05
C TYR A 100 8.53 -16.68 0.27
N HIS A 101 9.23 -15.65 0.74
CA HIS A 101 10.43 -15.17 0.07
C HIS A 101 11.60 -16.17 0.17
N LEU A 102 11.76 -16.87 1.29
CA LEU A 102 12.76 -17.92 1.45
C LEU A 102 12.49 -19.11 0.52
N LYS A 103 11.23 -19.60 0.47
CA LYS A 103 10.82 -20.67 -0.44
C LYS A 103 11.14 -20.33 -1.90
N ASN A 104 10.98 -19.08 -2.29
CA ASN A 104 11.24 -18.60 -3.65
C ASN A 104 12.69 -18.13 -3.86
N LYS A 105 13.61 -18.43 -2.94
CA LYS A 105 15.04 -18.07 -2.99
C LYS A 105 15.29 -16.55 -3.14
N ARG A 106 14.36 -15.72 -2.65
CA ARG A 106 14.42 -14.24 -2.74
C ARG A 106 14.98 -13.64 -1.44
N ILE A 107 16.19 -14.03 -1.03
CA ILE A 107 16.81 -13.65 0.25
C ILE A 107 16.89 -12.12 0.39
N LYS A 108 17.22 -11.40 -0.69
CA LYS A 108 17.24 -9.94 -0.68
C LYS A 108 15.88 -9.32 -0.28
N ASN A 109 14.78 -9.94 -0.71
CA ASN A 109 13.44 -9.45 -0.35
C ASN A 109 13.17 -9.64 1.15
N VAL A 110 13.66 -10.70 1.78
CA VAL A 110 13.54 -10.90 3.24
C VAL A 110 14.19 -9.75 4.00
N SER A 111 15.40 -9.35 3.63
CA SER A 111 16.10 -8.24 4.28
C SER A 111 15.32 -6.92 4.11
N TYR A 112 14.74 -6.68 2.95
CA TYR A 112 13.93 -5.48 2.69
C TYR A 112 12.55 -5.52 3.34
N LEU A 113 11.94 -6.70 3.51
CA LEU A 113 10.74 -6.91 4.33
C LEU A 113 11.00 -6.46 5.77
N LEU A 114 12.02 -7.03 6.40
CA LEU A 114 12.39 -6.71 7.79
C LEU A 114 12.77 -5.23 7.96
N LYS A 115 13.47 -4.66 6.98
CA LYS A 115 13.81 -3.24 6.96
C LYS A 115 12.56 -2.35 6.86
N GLY A 116 11.56 -2.77 6.07
CA GLY A 116 10.26 -2.07 6.00
C GLY A 116 9.54 -2.05 7.34
N VAL A 117 9.47 -3.20 8.02
CA VAL A 117 8.89 -3.32 9.37
C VAL A 117 9.66 -2.46 10.39
N TYR A 118 10.98 -2.53 10.38
CA TYR A 118 11.83 -1.72 11.25
C TYR A 118 11.65 -0.21 11.03
N HIS A 119 11.59 0.23 9.77
CA HIS A 119 11.37 1.63 9.44
C HIS A 119 9.98 2.11 9.87
N PHE A 120 8.94 1.27 9.75
CA PHE A 120 7.63 1.56 10.34
C PHE A 120 7.75 1.78 11.86
N MET A 121 8.42 0.88 12.59
CA MET A 121 8.60 1.00 14.06
C MET A 121 9.39 2.26 14.45
N LYS A 122 10.26 2.76 13.58
CA LYS A 122 11.03 4.01 13.78
C LYS A 122 10.30 5.26 13.27
N GLY A 123 9.06 5.14 12.77
CA GLY A 123 8.29 6.26 12.21
C GLY A 123 8.87 6.83 10.91
N LYS A 124 9.71 6.09 10.19
CA LYS A 124 10.27 6.55 8.91
C LYS A 124 9.23 6.43 7.80
N THR A 125 9.03 7.52 7.07
CA THR A 125 8.03 7.65 6.00
C THR A 125 8.67 8.17 4.70
N GLY A 126 7.86 8.30 3.64
CA GLY A 126 8.29 8.86 2.36
C GLY A 126 9.20 7.92 1.55
N ALA A 127 10.02 8.50 0.67
CA ALA A 127 10.93 7.75 -0.19
C ALA A 127 12.04 7.02 0.61
N TYR A 128 12.41 5.84 0.12
CA TYR A 128 13.54 5.07 0.69
C TYR A 128 14.87 5.77 0.34
N LYS A 129 15.59 6.13 1.37
CA LYS A 129 16.95 6.71 1.29
C LYS A 129 17.98 5.71 1.77
#